data_b99c199535f607569ddabf825578e71f
#
_entry.id   b99c199535f607569ddabf825578e71f
#
_cell.length_a   1.000
_cell.length_b   1.000
_cell.length_c   1.000
_cell.angle_alpha   90.00
_cell.angle_beta   90.00
_cell.angle_gamma   90.00
#
_symmetry.space_group_name_H-M   'P 1'
#
loop_
_entity.id
_entity.type
_entity.pdbx_description
1 polymer ?
#
loop_
_entity_poly.entity_id
_entity_poly.type
_entity_poly.pdbx_seq_one_letter_code
_entity_poly.pdbx_strand_id
1 'polypeptide(L)' 'MELKIGQKIKILDMYNDTSYNNRVGTITRVGKLGELYGTWGKQPLLPNVDLYILVESR' A
#
# COMPACT_ATOMS: atom_id res chain seq x y z
N MET A 1 6.02 -3.79 -12.91
CA MET A 1 6.87 -3.29 -11.83
C MET A 1 6.55 -4.05 -10.56
N GLU A 2 7.54 -4.66 -9.95
CA GLU A 2 7.33 -5.41 -8.72
C GLU A 2 7.43 -4.51 -7.51
N LEU A 3 6.51 -4.72 -6.57
CA LEU A 3 6.55 -4.04 -5.29
C LEU A 3 7.27 -4.93 -4.29
N LYS A 4 8.10 -4.33 -3.46
CA LYS A 4 8.96 -5.06 -2.55
C LYS A 4 8.80 -4.56 -1.13
N ILE A 5 9.08 -5.44 -0.19
CA ILE A 5 9.16 -5.07 1.23
C ILE A 5 10.20 -3.97 1.38
N GLY A 6 9.86 -2.95 2.15
CA GLY A 6 10.74 -1.81 2.39
C GLY A 6 10.41 -0.59 1.54
N GLN A 7 9.63 -0.75 0.48
CA GLN A 7 9.21 0.39 -0.33
C GLN A 7 8.14 1.19 0.39
N LYS A 8 8.18 2.50 0.20
CA LYS A 8 7.20 3.42 0.77
C LYS A 8 6.17 3.77 -0.29
N ILE A 9 4.90 3.74 0.10
CA ILE A 9 3.81 4.09 -0.79
C ILE A 9 2.88 5.11 -0.13
N LYS A 10 2.15 5.82 -0.98
CA LYS A 10 1.05 6.69 -0.52
C LYS A 10 -0.24 6.13 -1.10
N ILE A 11 -1.23 5.92 -0.25
CA ILE A 11 -2.54 5.45 -0.65
C ILE A 11 -3.33 6.65 -1.18
N LEU A 12 -3.79 6.54 -2.42
CA LEU A 12 -4.59 7.61 -3.03
C LEU A 12 -6.08 7.36 -2.84
N ASP A 13 -6.50 6.10 -3.02
CA ASP A 13 -7.92 5.76 -2.89
C ASP A 13 -8.02 4.27 -2.57
N MET A 14 -8.39 3.96 -1.34
CA MET A 14 -8.59 2.58 -0.92
C MET A 14 -10.07 2.24 -1.04
N TYR A 15 -10.38 1.33 -1.94
CA TYR A 15 -11.75 0.99 -2.30
C TYR A 15 -12.60 0.59 -1.09
N ASN A 16 -12.03 -0.26 -0.24
CA ASN A 16 -12.77 -0.82 0.89
C ASN A 16 -12.85 0.12 2.10
N ASP A 17 -11.98 1.10 2.17
CA ASP A 17 -11.94 1.99 3.34
C ASP A 17 -11.25 3.29 2.97
N THR A 18 -12.07 4.29 2.65
CA THR A 18 -11.55 5.59 2.21
C THR A 18 -10.88 6.36 3.35
N SER A 19 -11.03 5.93 4.59
CA SER A 19 -10.32 6.58 5.70
C SER A 19 -8.81 6.40 5.60
N TYR A 20 -8.35 5.46 4.78
CA TYR A 20 -6.93 5.24 4.54
C TYR A 20 -6.36 6.16 3.46
N ASN A 21 -7.19 6.91 2.76
CA ASN A 21 -6.73 7.78 1.69
C ASN A 21 -5.74 8.80 2.22
N ASN A 22 -4.69 9.06 1.43
CA ASN A 22 -3.61 9.98 1.74
C ASN A 22 -2.65 9.50 2.84
N ARG A 23 -2.79 8.26 3.29
CA ARG A 23 -1.83 7.70 4.23
C ARG A 23 -0.57 7.26 3.49
N VAL A 24 0.57 7.46 4.15
CA VAL A 24 1.87 7.00 3.66
C VAL A 24 2.36 5.91 4.58
N GLY A 25 2.88 4.85 4.01
CA GLY A 25 3.40 3.77 4.81
C GLY A 25 4.44 2.97 4.06
N THR A 26 5.09 2.07 4.78
CA THR A 26 6.13 1.20 4.23
C THR A 26 5.60 -0.22 4.14
N ILE A 27 5.85 -0.87 3.00
CA ILE A 27 5.44 -2.25 2.79
C ILE A 27 6.27 -3.15 3.71
N THR A 28 5.59 -3.94 4.54
CA THR A 28 6.25 -4.87 5.46
C THR A 28 6.06 -6.32 5.05
N ARG A 29 5.05 -6.63 4.24
CA ARG A 29 4.77 -7.99 3.81
C ARG A 29 3.97 -7.98 2.52
N VAL A 30 4.23 -8.97 1.68
CA VAL A 30 3.44 -9.19 0.47
C VAL A 30 2.75 -10.55 0.62
N GLY A 31 1.43 -10.56 0.47
CA GLY A 31 0.65 -11.79 0.61
C GLY A 31 0.67 -12.65 -0.63
N LYS A 32 0.08 -13.84 -0.52
CA LYS A 32 0.07 -14.81 -1.61
C LYS A 32 -0.71 -14.35 -2.82
N LEU A 33 -1.69 -13.51 -2.62
CA LEU A 33 -2.52 -13.00 -3.71
C LEU A 33 -2.03 -11.65 -4.24
N GLY A 34 -0.84 -11.24 -3.81
CA GLY A 34 -0.29 -9.95 -4.20
C GLY A 34 -0.74 -8.79 -3.34
N GLU A 35 -1.56 -9.05 -2.32
CA GLU A 35 -1.99 -7.99 -1.43
C GLU A 35 -0.81 -7.50 -0.59
N LEU A 36 -0.81 -6.20 -0.30
CA LEU A 36 0.31 -5.55 0.39
C LEU A 36 -0.08 -5.20 1.81
N TYR A 37 0.79 -5.53 2.74
CA TYR A 37 0.64 -5.14 4.14
C TYR A 37 1.75 -4.16 4.49
N GLY A 38 1.43 -3.20 5.35
CA GLY A 38 2.41 -2.20 5.71
C GLY A 38 1.99 -1.37 6.90
N THR A 39 2.74 -0.30 7.12
CA THR A 39 2.58 0.52 8.33
C THR A 39 1.39 1.48 8.26
N TRP A 40 0.64 1.49 7.14
CA TRP A 40 -0.52 2.38 7.02
C TRP A 40 -1.70 1.95 7.87
N GLY A 41 -1.73 0.70 8.34
CA GLY A 41 -2.80 0.20 9.18
C GLY A 41 -3.01 -1.28 8.98
N LYS A 42 -4.17 -1.77 9.40
CA LYS A 42 -4.48 -3.20 9.37
C LYS A 42 -5.03 -3.67 8.03
N GLN A 43 -5.54 -2.77 7.21
CA GLN A 43 -6.13 -3.15 5.93
C GLN A 43 -5.03 -3.43 4.91
N PRO A 44 -5.08 -4.57 4.22
CA PRO A 44 -4.15 -4.81 3.12
C PRO A 44 -4.53 -3.91 1.93
N LEU A 45 -3.52 -3.50 1.18
CA LEU A 45 -3.73 -2.75 -0.05
C LEU A 45 -3.77 -3.73 -1.21
N LEU A 46 -4.80 -3.61 -2.05
CA LEU A 46 -5.00 -4.48 -3.19
C LEU A 46 -4.57 -3.75 -4.45
N PRO A 47 -3.38 -4.07 -5.01
CA PRO A 47 -2.85 -3.31 -6.14
C PRO A 47 -3.75 -3.24 -7.36
N ASN A 48 -4.62 -4.23 -7.54
CA ASN A 48 -5.53 -4.27 -8.70
C ASN A 48 -6.81 -3.47 -8.48
N VAL A 49 -7.08 -3.06 -7.26
CA VAL A 49 -8.33 -2.40 -6.89
C VAL A 49 -8.09 -1.01 -6.34
N ASP A 50 -7.07 -0.88 -5.48
CA ASP A 50 -6.77 0.37 -4.79
C ASP A 50 -5.79 1.20 -5.60
N LEU A 51 -5.91 2.52 -5.49
CA LEU A 51 -4.99 3.44 -6.15
C LEU A 51 -3.90 3.86 -5.17
N TYR A 52 -2.67 3.82 -5.64
CA TYR A 52 -1.51 4.18 -4.81
C TYR A 52 -0.38 4.66 -5.71
N ILE A 53 0.60 5.31 -5.11
CA ILE A 53 1.82 5.70 -5.80
C ILE A 53 3.02 5.32 -4.93
N LEU A 54 4.15 5.09 -5.59
CA LEU A 54 5.40 4.89 -4.89
C LEU A 54 5.95 6.25 -4.45
N VAL A 55 6.43 6.30 -3.23
CA VAL A 55 7.05 7.50 -2.66
C VAL A 55 8.53 7.22 -2.54
N GLU A 56 9.34 7.97 -3.26
CA GLU A 56 10.78 7.82 -3.15
C GLU A 56 11.27 8.41 -1.84
N SER A 57 12.05 7.61 -1.13
CA SER A 57 12.68 8.05 0.10
C SER A 57 14.16 8.31 -0.16
N ARG A 58 14.63 9.42 0.28
CA ARG A 58 16.05 9.77 0.14
C ARG A 58 16.68 9.95 1.49
#